data_4bed85a528340c0a36695c4dfdb4517d
#
_entry.id   4bed85a528340c0a36695c4dfdb4517d
#
_cell.length_a   1.000
_cell.length_b   1.000
_cell.length_c   1.000
_cell.angle_alpha   90.00
_cell.angle_beta   90.00
_cell.angle_gamma   90.00
#
_symmetry.space_group_name_H-M   'P 1'
#
loop_
_entity.id
_entity.type
_entity.pdbx_description
1 polymer ?
#
loop_
_entity_poly.entity_id
_entity_poly.type
_entity_poly.pdbx_seq_one_letter_code
_entity_poly.pdbx_strand_id
1 'polypeptide(L)'
;MLLLLLISSAFLLPWAGAGRIIGGKEVKRHSRPYMAYLHIQVLYPSSRKAYSCGGFLIGPDAVLSAAHCVDKNGTVRVTVTLGAHNISVRERSQQRIPVERWVTPPKYSSDGHINDIVLLKLKTKAKINKNVKQIAFSGSNERVTVGTKCSVAGWGWTAVEGRGSDVLMEVELKVQNDEPCKQLFHNYLRHSMMCVGDKKGKKTTYEGDSGGPFVCNQKAYGIVSRGVGTRPFPKVFTRISYFEPWIREQLRKFALQELPGSPSSD
;
A
#
# COMPACT_ATOMS: atom_id res chain seq x y z
N MET A 1 -47.01 52.62 -2.44
CA MET A 1 -46.34 51.66 -3.35
C MET A 1 -45.03 51.26 -2.66
N LEU A 2 -45.07 50.12 -1.96
CA LEU A 2 -43.96 49.66 -1.10
C LEU A 2 -43.15 48.58 -1.88
N LEU A 3 -41.91 48.89 -2.18
CA LEU A 3 -41.02 48.01 -2.97
C LEU A 3 -40.32 47.04 -1.96
N LEU A 4 -40.74 45.76 -1.98
CA LEU A 4 -40.12 44.68 -1.22
C LEU A 4 -38.87 44.21 -1.95
N LEU A 5 -37.69 44.55 -1.40
CA LEU A 5 -36.38 43.95 -1.80
C LEU A 5 -36.25 42.57 -1.20
N LEU A 6 -36.43 41.53 -2.04
CA LEU A 6 -36.08 40.15 -1.71
C LEU A 6 -34.54 39.98 -1.77
N ILE A 7 -33.90 39.95 -0.60
CA ILE A 7 -32.50 39.56 -0.49
C ILE A 7 -32.44 38.04 -0.53
N SER A 8 -32.05 37.47 -1.69
CA SER A 8 -31.74 36.03 -1.81
C SER A 8 -30.37 35.77 -1.15
N SER A 9 -30.36 35.26 0.06
CA SER A 9 -29.18 34.71 0.67
C SER A 9 -28.81 33.40 -0.02
N ALA A 10 -27.86 33.47 -0.97
CA ALA A 10 -27.21 32.28 -1.52
C ALA A 10 -26.39 31.64 -0.40
N PHE A 11 -26.93 30.58 0.20
CA PHE A 11 -26.17 29.69 1.05
C PHE A 11 -25.09 29.02 0.18
N LEU A 12 -23.86 29.50 0.28
CA LEU A 12 -22.68 28.77 -0.18
C LEU A 12 -22.55 27.52 0.69
N LEU A 13 -23.16 26.43 0.26
CA LEU A 13 -22.87 25.12 0.80
C LEU A 13 -21.36 24.85 0.59
N PRO A 14 -20.60 24.55 1.63
CA PRO A 14 -19.22 24.15 1.45
C PRO A 14 -19.22 22.90 0.58
N TRP A 15 -18.53 22.96 -0.54
CA TRP A 15 -18.29 21.82 -1.44
C TRP A 15 -17.65 20.73 -0.59
N ALA A 16 -18.43 19.73 -0.20
CA ALA A 16 -17.95 18.55 0.51
C ALA A 16 -16.95 17.87 -0.40
N GLY A 17 -15.67 17.95 -0.04
CA GLY A 17 -14.54 17.52 -0.82
C GLY A 17 -14.67 16.08 -1.29
N ALA A 18 -14.61 15.91 -2.59
CA ALA A 18 -14.54 14.63 -3.26
C ALA A 18 -13.27 13.89 -2.84
N GLY A 19 -13.42 12.60 -2.57
CA GLY A 19 -12.36 11.61 -2.67
C GLY A 19 -11.60 11.32 -1.36
N ARG A 20 -12.07 10.31 -0.63
CA ARG A 20 -11.36 9.77 0.56
C ARG A 20 -11.32 8.24 0.45
N ILE A 21 -10.19 7.56 0.81
CA ILE A 21 -10.24 6.16 1.27
C ILE A 21 -11.54 6.02 2.06
N ILE A 22 -12.36 5.02 1.79
CA ILE A 22 -13.71 4.95 2.35
C ILE A 22 -13.68 5.13 3.87
N GLY A 23 -14.26 6.23 4.37
CA GLY A 23 -14.22 6.61 5.79
C GLY A 23 -12.86 7.11 6.32
N GLY A 24 -11.90 7.38 5.42
CA GLY A 24 -10.60 7.95 5.75
C GLY A 24 -10.57 9.48 5.72
N LYS A 25 -9.37 10.02 5.92
CA LYS A 25 -9.07 11.45 5.86
C LYS A 25 -7.73 11.67 5.14
N GLU A 26 -7.54 12.84 4.58
CA GLU A 26 -6.25 13.26 4.06
C GLU A 26 -5.22 13.33 5.19
N VAL A 27 -4.02 12.79 4.95
CA VAL A 27 -2.93 12.89 5.93
C VAL A 27 -2.30 14.28 5.90
N LYS A 28 -1.73 14.68 7.02
CA LYS A 28 -0.85 15.85 7.02
C LYS A 28 0.29 15.62 6.03
N ARG A 29 0.53 16.59 5.16
CA ARG A 29 1.53 16.52 4.09
C ARG A 29 2.87 16.01 4.61
N HIS A 30 3.43 15.01 3.95
CA HIS A 30 4.70 14.33 4.29
C HIS A 30 4.76 13.71 5.70
N SER A 31 3.63 13.46 6.36
CA SER A 31 3.60 12.81 7.68
C SER A 31 3.80 11.30 7.64
N ARG A 32 3.82 10.70 6.46
CA ARG A 32 4.06 9.29 6.20
C ARG A 32 5.23 9.13 5.22
N PRO A 33 6.47 9.52 5.61
CA PRO A 33 7.61 9.65 4.68
C PRO A 33 8.13 8.32 4.12
N TYR A 34 7.64 7.20 4.64
CA TYR A 34 7.94 5.84 4.18
C TYR A 34 7.06 5.38 3.01
N MET A 35 5.97 6.09 2.72
CA MET A 35 5.03 5.67 1.69
C MET A 35 5.63 5.72 0.30
N ALA A 36 5.37 4.67 -0.45
CA ALA A 36 5.78 4.50 -1.83
C ALA A 36 4.54 4.32 -2.71
N TYR A 37 4.44 5.12 -3.78
CA TYR A 37 3.46 4.91 -4.83
C TYR A 37 4.12 4.11 -5.96
N LEU A 38 3.53 2.99 -6.33
CA LEU A 38 3.99 2.11 -7.40
C LEU A 38 3.18 2.37 -8.66
N HIS A 39 3.84 2.86 -9.70
CA HIS A 39 3.29 2.91 -11.06
C HIS A 39 3.75 1.67 -11.82
N ILE A 40 2.81 0.81 -12.18
CA ILE A 40 3.04 -0.49 -12.79
C ILE A 40 2.53 -0.46 -14.23
N GLN A 41 3.44 -0.62 -15.20
CA GLN A 41 3.10 -0.72 -16.61
C GLN A 41 3.26 -2.16 -17.06
N VAL A 42 2.24 -2.69 -17.71
CA VAL A 42 2.27 -4.02 -18.32
C VAL A 42 2.19 -3.85 -19.83
N LEU A 43 3.23 -4.31 -20.50
CA LEU A 43 3.36 -4.23 -21.95
C LEU A 43 2.93 -5.58 -22.53
N TYR A 44 1.99 -5.55 -23.46
CA TYR A 44 1.55 -6.65 -24.30
C TYR A 44 1.99 -6.35 -25.75
N PRO A 45 2.00 -7.36 -26.63
CA PRO A 45 2.37 -7.15 -28.05
C PRO A 45 1.61 -6.01 -28.73
N SER A 46 0.31 -5.85 -28.43
CA SER A 46 -0.58 -4.88 -29.09
C SER A 46 -1.16 -3.82 -28.16
N SER A 47 -0.82 -3.82 -26.86
CA SER A 47 -1.44 -2.89 -25.90
C SER A 47 -0.54 -2.61 -24.70
N ARG A 48 -0.89 -1.55 -23.96
CA ARG A 48 -0.26 -1.20 -22.69
C ARG A 48 -1.36 -0.97 -21.65
N LYS A 49 -1.18 -1.55 -20.48
CA LYS A 49 -2.04 -1.28 -19.32
C LYS A 49 -1.22 -0.68 -18.20
N ALA A 50 -1.84 0.19 -17.41
CA ALA A 50 -1.24 0.80 -16.23
C ALA A 50 -2.07 0.46 -14.99
N TYR A 51 -1.37 0.15 -13.90
CA TYR A 51 -1.95 -0.14 -12.60
C TYR A 51 -1.22 0.65 -11.54
N SER A 52 -1.82 0.81 -10.38
CA SER A 52 -1.18 1.41 -9.22
C SER A 52 -1.30 0.52 -8.00
N CYS A 53 -0.28 0.54 -7.17
CA CYS A 53 -0.26 -0.07 -5.85
C CYS A 53 0.42 0.88 -4.87
N GLY A 54 0.20 0.62 -3.58
CA GLY A 54 1.01 1.16 -2.51
C GLY A 54 2.23 0.30 -2.22
N GLY A 55 3.11 0.84 -1.42
CA GLY A 55 4.27 0.15 -0.86
C GLY A 55 4.90 1.03 0.21
N PHE A 56 5.99 0.56 0.78
CA PHE A 56 6.72 1.33 1.80
C PHE A 56 8.21 1.00 1.82
N LEU A 57 9.00 2.03 2.08
CA LEU A 57 10.46 1.98 2.10
C LEU A 57 10.95 1.34 3.40
N ILE A 58 11.71 0.24 3.31
CA ILE A 58 12.31 -0.48 4.45
C ILE A 58 13.83 -0.45 4.46
N GLY A 59 14.44 -0.07 3.36
CA GLY A 59 15.87 0.14 3.17
C GLY A 59 16.10 1.27 2.16
N PRO A 60 17.32 1.78 2.00
CA PRO A 60 17.58 2.91 1.09
C PRO A 60 17.20 2.59 -0.38
N ASP A 61 17.16 1.32 -0.75
CA ASP A 61 16.85 0.82 -2.09
C ASP A 61 15.89 -0.36 -2.08
N ALA A 62 15.18 -0.57 -0.96
CA ALA A 62 14.29 -1.71 -0.75
C ALA A 62 12.89 -1.25 -0.36
N VAL A 63 11.89 -1.65 -1.15
CA VAL A 63 10.46 -1.38 -0.93
C VAL A 63 9.70 -2.69 -0.79
N LEU A 64 8.87 -2.79 0.26
CA LEU A 64 7.89 -3.87 0.38
C LEU A 64 6.56 -3.47 -0.25
N SER A 65 5.90 -4.44 -0.89
CA SER A 65 4.56 -4.33 -1.45
C SER A 65 3.89 -5.71 -1.51
N ALA A 66 2.73 -5.82 -2.17
CA ALA A 66 2.04 -7.08 -2.43
C ALA A 66 2.52 -7.72 -3.74
N ALA A 67 2.71 -9.04 -3.76
CA ALA A 67 3.20 -9.75 -4.94
C ALA A 67 2.23 -9.66 -6.13
N HIS A 68 0.91 -9.68 -5.87
CA HIS A 68 -0.10 -9.55 -6.93
C HIS A 68 -0.01 -8.22 -7.70
N CYS A 69 0.68 -7.22 -7.17
CA CYS A 69 0.93 -5.96 -7.86
C CYS A 69 1.82 -6.14 -9.10
N VAL A 70 2.82 -7.02 -9.01
CA VAL A 70 3.80 -7.28 -10.07
C VAL A 70 3.57 -8.58 -10.82
N ASP A 71 2.73 -9.45 -10.30
CA ASP A 71 2.32 -10.72 -10.95
C ASP A 71 1.28 -10.44 -12.04
N LYS A 72 1.75 -10.16 -13.24
CA LYS A 72 0.93 -9.82 -14.40
C LYS A 72 1.42 -10.58 -15.63
N ASN A 73 0.48 -11.00 -16.46
CA ASN A 73 0.78 -11.61 -17.76
C ASN A 73 1.27 -10.51 -18.73
N GLY A 74 2.55 -10.50 -19.06
CA GLY A 74 3.18 -9.49 -19.93
C GLY A 74 4.51 -8.97 -19.39
N THR A 75 5.16 -8.07 -20.12
CA THR A 75 6.39 -7.44 -19.63
C THR A 75 6.04 -6.33 -18.64
N VAL A 76 6.41 -6.54 -17.38
CA VAL A 76 6.11 -5.63 -16.27
C VAL A 76 7.25 -4.64 -16.07
N ARG A 77 6.91 -3.36 -15.96
CA ARG A 77 7.83 -2.28 -15.56
C ARG A 77 7.24 -1.54 -14.37
N VAL A 78 8.03 -1.38 -13.32
CA VAL A 78 7.60 -0.71 -12.09
C VAL A 78 8.45 0.53 -11.84
N THR A 79 7.80 1.65 -11.56
CA THR A 79 8.44 2.88 -11.08
C THR A 79 7.88 3.23 -9.71
N VAL A 80 8.76 3.39 -8.74
CA VAL A 80 8.40 3.81 -7.38
C VAL A 80 8.54 5.32 -7.27
N THR A 81 7.52 5.99 -6.74
CA THR A 81 7.56 7.40 -6.36
C THR A 81 7.53 7.51 -4.83
N LEU A 82 8.62 8.04 -4.26
CA LEU A 82 8.78 8.34 -2.83
C LEU A 82 8.61 9.83 -2.58
N GLY A 83 8.26 10.21 -1.34
CA GLY A 83 8.14 11.61 -0.94
C GLY A 83 6.97 12.36 -1.56
N ALA A 84 6.01 11.65 -2.15
CA ALA A 84 4.79 12.22 -2.70
C ALA A 84 3.74 12.47 -1.61
N HIS A 85 3.02 13.56 -1.72
CA HIS A 85 1.72 13.77 -1.11
C HIS A 85 0.63 13.74 -2.17
N ASN A 86 0.81 14.54 -3.23
CA ASN A 86 -0.07 14.53 -4.39
C ASN A 86 0.65 13.89 -5.58
N ILE A 87 0.09 12.78 -6.11
CA ILE A 87 0.68 11.99 -7.21
C ILE A 87 0.36 12.55 -8.59
N SER A 88 -0.65 13.43 -8.72
CA SER A 88 -1.06 14.02 -10.00
C SER A 88 -0.20 15.24 -10.39
N VAL A 89 0.57 15.79 -9.45
CA VAL A 89 1.45 16.95 -9.69
C VAL A 89 2.91 16.60 -9.41
N ARG A 90 3.82 17.36 -10.00
CA ARG A 90 5.26 17.26 -9.69
C ARG A 90 5.56 18.05 -8.42
N GLU A 91 5.89 17.35 -7.34
CA GLU A 91 6.37 17.96 -6.10
C GLU A 91 7.90 17.87 -6.04
N ARG A 92 8.56 18.90 -5.52
CA ARG A 92 10.04 18.91 -5.34
C ARG A 92 10.55 17.80 -4.40
N SER A 93 9.68 17.30 -3.54
CA SER A 93 9.96 16.20 -2.61
C SER A 93 9.96 14.82 -3.26
N GLN A 94 9.36 14.68 -4.44
CA GLN A 94 9.21 13.39 -5.11
C GLN A 94 10.54 12.88 -5.66
N GLN A 95 10.79 11.60 -5.41
CA GLN A 95 11.86 10.82 -6.02
C GLN A 95 11.21 9.68 -6.81
N ARG A 96 11.37 9.68 -8.12
CA ARG A 96 10.87 8.64 -9.02
C ARG A 96 12.01 7.73 -9.40
N ILE A 97 11.97 6.49 -8.94
CA ILE A 97 13.06 5.53 -9.09
C ILE A 97 12.50 4.26 -9.75
N PRO A 98 13.05 3.84 -10.90
CA PRO A 98 12.69 2.55 -11.49
C PRO A 98 13.05 1.40 -10.54
N VAL A 99 12.24 0.35 -10.58
CA VAL A 99 12.58 -0.94 -9.95
C VAL A 99 13.52 -1.69 -10.90
N GLU A 100 14.63 -2.17 -10.38
CA GLU A 100 15.60 -2.97 -11.11
C GLU A 100 15.13 -4.42 -11.22
N ARG A 101 14.73 -4.99 -10.08
CA ARG A 101 14.22 -6.35 -9.97
C ARG A 101 13.35 -6.49 -8.73
N TRP A 102 12.68 -7.62 -8.64
CA TRP A 102 11.89 -7.97 -7.45
C TRP A 102 11.99 -9.47 -7.15
N VAL A 103 11.68 -9.81 -5.91
CA VAL A 103 11.66 -11.19 -5.43
C VAL A 103 10.36 -11.42 -4.67
N THR A 104 9.69 -12.54 -4.98
CA THR A 104 8.55 -13.06 -4.23
C THR A 104 8.99 -14.26 -3.38
N PRO A 105 8.33 -14.55 -2.25
CA PRO A 105 8.69 -15.72 -1.45
C PRO A 105 8.38 -17.03 -2.20
N PRO A 106 9.10 -18.10 -1.88
CA PRO A 106 8.73 -19.44 -2.31
C PRO A 106 7.26 -19.72 -1.96
N LYS A 107 6.55 -20.43 -2.85
CA LYS A 107 5.12 -20.77 -2.69
C LYS A 107 4.18 -19.54 -2.69
N TYR A 108 4.59 -18.41 -3.27
CA TYR A 108 3.62 -17.40 -3.68
C TYR A 108 2.64 -18.02 -4.66
N SER A 109 1.36 -17.74 -4.49
CA SER A 109 0.32 -18.14 -5.44
C SER A 109 -0.65 -16.99 -5.66
N SER A 110 -0.92 -16.65 -6.91
CA SER A 110 -1.96 -15.69 -7.28
C SER A 110 -3.35 -16.23 -6.96
N ASP A 111 -3.54 -17.55 -7.01
CA ASP A 111 -4.76 -18.18 -6.51
C ASP A 111 -4.84 -18.01 -4.99
N GLY A 112 -5.87 -17.28 -4.58
CA GLY A 112 -6.10 -16.95 -3.18
C GLY A 112 -5.05 -16.02 -2.56
N HIS A 113 -4.15 -15.37 -3.33
CA HIS A 113 -3.10 -14.47 -2.84
C HIS A 113 -2.32 -15.05 -1.63
N ILE A 114 -1.87 -16.30 -1.77
CA ILE A 114 -1.07 -16.97 -0.74
C ILE A 114 0.35 -16.42 -0.77
N ASN A 115 0.90 -16.10 0.41
CA ASN A 115 2.22 -15.48 0.55
C ASN A 115 2.39 -14.20 -0.28
N ASP A 116 1.35 -13.37 -0.27
CA ASP A 116 1.24 -12.17 -1.09
C ASP A 116 2.11 -11.04 -0.54
N ILE A 117 3.40 -11.12 -0.80
CA ILE A 117 4.41 -10.12 -0.47
C ILE A 117 5.49 -10.12 -1.56
N VAL A 118 6.03 -8.95 -1.85
CA VAL A 118 7.15 -8.77 -2.76
C VAL A 118 8.16 -7.79 -2.19
N LEU A 119 9.44 -8.09 -2.38
CA LEU A 119 10.53 -7.16 -2.11
C LEU A 119 11.04 -6.60 -3.44
N LEU A 120 10.95 -5.29 -3.60
CA LEU A 120 11.40 -4.56 -4.78
C LEU A 120 12.78 -3.96 -4.51
N LYS A 121 13.75 -4.23 -5.40
CA LYS A 121 15.05 -3.56 -5.43
C LYS A 121 14.97 -2.35 -6.35
N LEU A 122 15.23 -1.18 -5.82
CA LEU A 122 15.31 0.05 -6.59
C LEU A 122 16.62 0.12 -7.37
N LYS A 123 16.58 0.66 -8.58
CA LYS A 123 17.77 0.81 -9.44
C LYS A 123 18.84 1.72 -8.82
N THR A 124 18.42 2.70 -8.03
CA THR A 124 19.29 3.62 -7.28
C THR A 124 18.78 3.80 -5.87
N LYS A 125 19.68 4.07 -4.94
CA LYS A 125 19.31 4.37 -3.53
C LYS A 125 18.49 5.64 -3.44
N ALA A 126 17.42 5.62 -2.68
CA ALA A 126 16.63 6.79 -2.35
C ALA A 126 17.45 7.76 -1.50
N LYS A 127 17.32 9.05 -1.77
CA LYS A 127 17.93 10.11 -0.93
C LYS A 127 17.08 10.27 0.33
N ILE A 128 17.59 9.80 1.45
CA ILE A 128 16.89 9.88 2.75
C ILE A 128 16.92 11.33 3.25
N ASN A 129 15.74 11.87 3.58
CA ASN A 129 15.55 13.23 4.04
C ASN A 129 14.25 13.35 4.87
N LYS A 130 13.80 14.57 5.19
CA LYS A 130 12.57 14.77 5.99
C LYS A 130 11.30 14.21 5.33
N ASN A 131 11.25 14.10 4.01
CA ASN A 131 10.09 13.66 3.22
C ASN A 131 10.20 12.20 2.75
N VAL A 132 11.38 11.58 2.86
CA VAL A 132 11.64 10.18 2.46
C VAL A 132 12.43 9.51 3.57
N LYS A 133 11.78 8.56 4.27
CA LYS A 133 12.36 7.81 5.40
C LYS A 133 11.95 6.36 5.30
N GLN A 134 12.76 5.49 5.87
CA GLN A 134 12.41 4.08 6.06
C GLN A 134 11.46 3.92 7.25
N ILE A 135 10.67 2.84 7.24
CA ILE A 135 9.88 2.40 8.38
C ILE A 135 10.40 1.05 8.87
N ALA A 136 10.44 0.90 10.18
CA ALA A 136 10.69 -0.40 10.80
C ALA A 136 9.50 -1.35 10.55
N PHE A 137 9.76 -2.65 10.47
CA PHE A 137 8.74 -3.68 10.34
C PHE A 137 8.85 -4.72 11.46
N SER A 138 7.74 -5.45 11.71
CA SER A 138 7.65 -6.41 12.80
C SER A 138 8.63 -7.56 12.64
N GLY A 139 9.30 -7.91 13.73
CA GLY A 139 10.16 -9.10 13.84
C GLY A 139 9.31 -10.38 13.94
N SER A 140 9.98 -11.54 13.79
CA SER A 140 9.31 -12.88 13.72
C SER A 140 8.38 -13.20 14.90
N ASN A 141 8.71 -12.71 16.08
CA ASN A 141 7.93 -12.95 17.30
C ASN A 141 6.95 -11.83 17.66
N GLU A 142 6.91 -10.76 16.86
CA GLU A 142 6.05 -9.64 17.13
C GLU A 142 4.66 -9.82 16.51
N ARG A 143 3.64 -9.72 17.36
CA ARG A 143 2.24 -9.78 16.94
C ARG A 143 1.46 -8.60 17.48
N VAL A 144 0.49 -8.17 16.69
CA VAL A 144 -0.49 -7.17 17.12
C VAL A 144 -1.72 -7.91 17.66
N THR A 145 -2.20 -7.49 18.82
CA THR A 145 -3.39 -8.09 19.46
C THR A 145 -4.68 -7.68 18.75
N VAL A 146 -5.67 -8.57 18.83
CA VAL A 146 -7.04 -8.30 18.35
C VAL A 146 -7.58 -7.04 19.02
N GLY A 147 -8.25 -6.19 18.25
CA GLY A 147 -8.80 -4.92 18.72
C GLY A 147 -7.83 -3.73 18.58
N THR A 148 -6.52 -3.97 18.39
CA THR A 148 -5.56 -2.89 18.17
C THR A 148 -5.92 -2.10 16.93
N LYS A 149 -5.92 -0.78 17.08
CA LYS A 149 -6.16 0.17 16.00
C LYS A 149 -4.83 0.54 15.35
N CYS A 150 -4.79 0.41 14.05
CA CYS A 150 -3.62 0.74 13.25
C CYS A 150 -4.05 1.50 12.00
N SER A 151 -3.14 2.24 11.39
CA SER A 151 -3.45 3.04 10.21
C SER A 151 -3.01 2.34 8.92
N VAL A 152 -3.78 2.56 7.87
CA VAL A 152 -3.40 2.29 6.48
C VAL A 152 -3.43 3.60 5.73
N ALA A 153 -2.37 3.90 4.99
CA ALA A 153 -2.33 5.06 4.10
C ALA A 153 -2.16 4.60 2.65
N GLY A 154 -2.70 5.38 1.70
CA GLY A 154 -2.63 5.08 0.29
C GLY A 154 -3.31 6.13 -0.59
N TRP A 155 -3.19 5.92 -1.89
CA TRP A 155 -3.84 6.72 -2.96
C TRP A 155 -4.93 5.93 -3.67
N GLY A 156 -5.44 4.88 -3.02
CA GLY A 156 -6.46 4.01 -3.57
C GLY A 156 -7.81 4.70 -3.77
N TRP A 157 -8.76 3.95 -4.31
CA TRP A 157 -10.10 4.44 -4.62
C TRP A 157 -10.84 4.89 -3.37
N THR A 158 -11.60 5.93 -3.52
CA THR A 158 -12.26 6.66 -2.44
C THR A 158 -13.76 6.38 -2.35
N ALA A 159 -14.28 5.64 -3.33
CA ALA A 159 -15.65 5.13 -3.39
C ALA A 159 -15.69 3.82 -4.18
N VAL A 160 -16.77 3.05 -4.04
CA VAL A 160 -17.00 1.77 -4.74
C VAL A 160 -17.02 1.95 -6.25
N GLU A 161 -17.51 3.09 -6.71
CA GLU A 161 -17.48 3.53 -8.11
C GLU A 161 -16.72 4.85 -8.16
N GLY A 162 -15.41 4.79 -8.31
CA GLY A 162 -14.60 5.98 -8.22
C GLY A 162 -13.26 5.84 -8.91
N ARG A 163 -12.43 6.84 -8.70
CA ARG A 163 -11.03 6.86 -9.08
C ARG A 163 -10.16 6.97 -7.84
N GLY A 164 -8.87 6.67 -7.97
CA GLY A 164 -7.90 6.87 -6.91
C GLY A 164 -7.83 8.32 -6.43
N SER A 165 -7.36 8.52 -5.22
CA SER A 165 -7.07 9.83 -4.68
C SER A 165 -5.78 10.39 -5.24
N ASP A 166 -5.78 11.66 -5.62
CA ASP A 166 -4.55 12.36 -6.01
C ASP A 166 -3.65 12.62 -4.80
N VAL A 167 -4.24 12.79 -3.61
CA VAL A 167 -3.52 13.06 -2.35
C VAL A 167 -3.48 11.82 -1.45
N LEU A 168 -2.45 11.72 -0.63
CA LEU A 168 -2.31 10.61 0.31
C LEU A 168 -3.37 10.67 1.39
N MET A 169 -4.15 9.61 1.48
CA MET A 169 -5.23 9.41 2.45
C MET A 169 -4.82 8.40 3.51
N GLU A 170 -5.49 8.39 4.67
CA GLU A 170 -5.35 7.34 5.68
C GLU A 170 -6.70 6.94 6.28
N VAL A 171 -6.77 5.70 6.72
CA VAL A 171 -7.89 5.14 7.48
C VAL A 171 -7.38 4.34 8.66
N GLU A 172 -8.09 4.44 9.79
CA GLU A 172 -7.83 3.60 10.96
C GLU A 172 -8.70 2.35 10.90
N LEU A 173 -8.07 1.18 10.93
CA LEU A 173 -8.71 -0.13 10.96
C LEU A 173 -8.27 -0.91 12.20
N LYS A 174 -9.02 -1.94 12.57
CA LYS A 174 -8.70 -2.81 13.71
C LYS A 174 -8.27 -4.20 13.26
N VAL A 175 -7.32 -4.77 14.00
CA VAL A 175 -7.05 -6.20 13.94
C VAL A 175 -8.27 -6.95 14.44
N GLN A 176 -8.72 -7.96 13.71
CA GLN A 176 -9.88 -8.78 14.01
C GLN A 176 -9.46 -10.20 14.44
N ASN A 177 -10.39 -10.94 15.03
CA ASN A 177 -10.26 -12.40 15.11
C ASN A 177 -10.19 -13.00 13.71
N ASP A 178 -9.60 -14.18 13.58
CA ASP A 178 -9.42 -14.86 12.31
C ASP A 178 -10.75 -15.37 11.70
N GLU A 179 -11.77 -15.63 12.53
CA GLU A 179 -13.02 -16.29 12.11
C GLU A 179 -13.75 -15.62 10.95
N PRO A 180 -13.98 -14.29 10.92
CA PRO A 180 -14.63 -13.65 9.78
C PRO A 180 -13.87 -13.85 8.46
N CYS A 181 -12.53 -13.89 8.54
CA CYS A 181 -11.70 -14.12 7.35
C CYS A 181 -11.69 -15.59 6.93
N LYS A 182 -11.65 -16.54 7.88
CA LYS A 182 -11.75 -17.98 7.57
C LYS A 182 -13.07 -18.35 6.90
N GLN A 183 -14.18 -17.76 7.34
CA GLN A 183 -15.49 -18.00 6.76
C GLN A 183 -15.62 -17.47 5.34
N LEU A 184 -14.96 -16.36 5.02
CA LEU A 184 -15.10 -15.67 3.73
C LEU A 184 -14.03 -16.05 2.70
N PHE A 185 -12.85 -16.46 3.16
CA PHE A 185 -11.69 -16.75 2.31
C PHE A 185 -11.22 -18.19 2.54
N HIS A 186 -11.52 -19.11 1.63
CA HIS A 186 -11.17 -20.53 1.75
C HIS A 186 -9.67 -20.78 1.98
N ASN A 187 -8.82 -19.94 1.41
CA ASN A 187 -7.35 -20.03 1.52
C ASN A 187 -6.79 -19.10 2.62
N TYR A 188 -7.56 -18.82 3.69
CA TYR A 188 -7.06 -17.99 4.79
C TYR A 188 -6.08 -18.77 5.67
N LEU A 189 -4.83 -18.30 5.76
CA LEU A 189 -3.75 -18.91 6.56
C LEU A 189 -3.38 -17.98 7.73
N ARG A 190 -3.84 -18.31 8.93
CA ARG A 190 -3.66 -17.50 10.16
C ARG A 190 -2.21 -17.17 10.50
N HIS A 191 -1.25 -18.02 10.09
CA HIS A 191 0.16 -17.79 10.38
C HIS A 191 0.77 -16.69 9.48
N SER A 192 0.40 -16.62 8.20
CA SER A 192 0.94 -15.69 7.22
C SER A 192 -0.03 -14.54 6.85
N MET A 193 -1.27 -14.58 7.36
CA MET A 193 -2.30 -13.59 7.06
C MET A 193 -2.85 -12.95 8.35
N MET A 194 -3.45 -11.78 8.21
CA MET A 194 -4.12 -11.03 9.27
C MET A 194 -5.52 -10.66 8.81
N CYS A 195 -6.50 -10.85 9.68
CA CYS A 195 -7.85 -10.37 9.47
C CYS A 195 -7.99 -8.95 10.01
N VAL A 196 -8.34 -8.00 9.16
CA VAL A 196 -8.37 -6.56 9.47
C VAL A 196 -9.67 -5.94 8.97
N GLY A 197 -10.14 -4.91 9.63
CA GLY A 197 -11.24 -4.11 9.13
C GLY A 197 -12.06 -3.39 10.18
N ASP A 198 -13.11 -2.71 9.72
CA ASP A 198 -14.14 -2.08 10.53
C ASP A 198 -15.44 -2.89 10.45
N LYS A 199 -15.84 -3.54 11.55
CA LYS A 199 -17.09 -4.32 11.61
C LYS A 199 -18.35 -3.53 11.24
N LYS A 200 -18.30 -2.20 11.41
CA LYS A 200 -19.42 -1.31 11.02
C LYS A 200 -19.47 -1.06 9.52
N GLY A 201 -18.45 -1.51 8.75
CA GLY A 201 -18.40 -1.35 7.31
C GLY A 201 -18.23 0.09 6.81
N LYS A 202 -17.92 1.04 7.69
CA LYS A 202 -17.80 2.46 7.34
C LYS A 202 -16.40 2.85 6.87
N LYS A 203 -15.40 1.97 7.13
CA LYS A 203 -13.97 2.21 6.88
C LYS A 203 -13.37 0.99 6.21
N THR A 204 -12.65 1.20 5.10
CA THR A 204 -11.99 0.10 4.39
C THR A 204 -10.89 0.60 3.46
N THR A 205 -10.00 -0.32 3.05
CA THR A 205 -9.08 -0.15 1.92
C THR A 205 -9.75 -0.59 0.62
N TYR A 206 -9.32 -0.01 -0.50
CA TYR A 206 -9.88 -0.33 -1.81
C TYR A 206 -8.78 -0.46 -2.89
N GLU A 207 -9.18 -0.55 -4.17
CA GLU A 207 -8.23 -0.64 -5.29
C GLU A 207 -7.22 0.50 -5.28
N GLY A 208 -5.93 0.19 -5.47
CA GLY A 208 -4.82 1.11 -5.38
C GLY A 208 -4.15 1.21 -4.00
N ASP A 209 -4.81 0.72 -2.93
CA ASP A 209 -4.21 0.61 -1.60
C ASP A 209 -3.41 -0.70 -1.42
N SER A 210 -3.57 -1.66 -2.34
CA SER A 210 -2.84 -2.94 -2.37
C SER A 210 -1.33 -2.72 -2.21
N GLY A 211 -0.69 -3.50 -1.34
CA GLY A 211 0.74 -3.37 -1.06
C GLY A 211 1.10 -2.30 -0.03
N GLY A 212 0.17 -1.42 0.34
CA GLY A 212 0.39 -0.42 1.38
C GLY A 212 0.55 -1.03 2.78
N PRO A 213 1.26 -0.34 3.70
CA PRO A 213 1.54 -0.85 5.04
C PRO A 213 0.36 -0.70 5.99
N PHE A 214 0.19 -1.68 6.89
CA PHE A 214 -0.62 -1.59 8.10
C PHE A 214 0.27 -1.24 9.28
N VAL A 215 0.17 0.00 9.74
CA VAL A 215 1.12 0.61 10.69
C VAL A 215 0.50 0.75 12.06
N CYS A 216 1.14 0.14 13.04
CA CYS A 216 0.81 0.23 14.46
C CYS A 216 2.04 0.74 15.20
N ASN A 217 1.91 1.75 16.05
CA ASN A 217 3.02 2.30 16.84
C ASN A 217 4.28 2.57 15.99
N GLN A 218 4.12 3.23 14.84
CA GLN A 218 5.19 3.61 13.91
C GLN A 218 5.98 2.42 13.29
N LYS A 219 5.46 1.22 13.35
CA LYS A 219 6.04 0.00 12.77
C LYS A 219 5.03 -0.69 11.84
N ALA A 220 5.50 -1.23 10.72
CA ALA A 220 4.66 -1.97 9.78
C ALA A 220 4.49 -3.43 10.25
N TYR A 221 3.24 -3.87 10.41
CA TYR A 221 2.88 -5.24 10.82
C TYR A 221 2.20 -6.04 9.73
N GLY A 222 1.60 -5.37 8.75
CA GLY A 222 0.89 -6.02 7.68
C GLY A 222 1.00 -5.26 6.36
N ILE A 223 0.60 -5.94 5.28
CA ILE A 223 0.56 -5.41 3.91
C ILE A 223 -0.86 -5.62 3.39
N VAL A 224 -1.47 -4.58 2.83
CA VAL A 224 -2.80 -4.69 2.18
C VAL A 224 -2.74 -5.71 1.07
N SER A 225 -3.55 -6.78 1.15
CA SER A 225 -3.54 -7.87 0.18
C SER A 225 -4.86 -7.99 -0.56
N ARG A 226 -5.94 -8.43 0.11
CA ARG A 226 -7.20 -8.71 -0.58
C ARG A 226 -8.47 -8.44 0.22
N GLY A 227 -9.56 -8.28 -0.50
CA GLY A 227 -10.92 -8.29 -0.01
C GLY A 227 -11.82 -9.07 -0.95
N VAL A 228 -13.12 -9.09 -0.72
CA VAL A 228 -14.12 -9.68 -1.62
C VAL A 228 -14.95 -8.57 -2.23
N GLY A 229 -14.77 -8.35 -3.52
CA GLY A 229 -15.54 -7.35 -4.28
C GLY A 229 -15.67 -6.02 -3.56
N THR A 230 -16.88 -5.49 -3.49
CA THR A 230 -17.19 -4.23 -2.82
C THR A 230 -17.37 -4.32 -1.31
N ARG A 231 -17.28 -5.53 -0.73
CA ARG A 231 -17.46 -5.72 0.72
C ARG A 231 -16.39 -4.98 1.51
N PRO A 232 -16.78 -4.09 2.43
CA PRO A 232 -15.81 -3.31 3.21
C PRO A 232 -15.15 -4.14 4.32
N PHE A 233 -15.78 -5.23 4.77
CA PHE A 233 -15.31 -6.08 5.87
C PHE A 233 -15.62 -7.56 5.60
N PRO A 234 -14.71 -8.48 6.01
CA PRO A 234 -13.33 -8.27 6.42
C PRO A 234 -12.36 -8.09 5.24
N LYS A 235 -11.15 -7.66 5.55
CA LYS A 235 -10.02 -7.61 4.60
C LYS A 235 -8.89 -8.51 5.11
N VAL A 236 -8.14 -9.09 4.19
CA VAL A 236 -6.96 -9.90 4.50
C VAL A 236 -5.70 -9.10 4.18
N PHE A 237 -4.79 -9.06 5.15
CA PHE A 237 -3.48 -8.44 5.03
C PHE A 237 -2.40 -9.51 5.20
N THR A 238 -1.31 -9.41 4.47
CA THR A 238 -0.14 -10.27 4.67
C THR A 238 0.53 -9.93 5.99
N ARG A 239 0.83 -10.92 6.81
CA ARG A 239 1.49 -10.77 8.12
C ARG A 239 3.00 -10.66 7.95
N ILE A 240 3.59 -9.51 8.19
CA ILE A 240 5.02 -9.27 7.95
C ILE A 240 5.90 -10.14 8.85
N SER A 241 5.54 -10.32 10.13
CA SER A 241 6.36 -11.10 11.07
C SER A 241 6.58 -12.57 10.64
N TYR A 242 5.67 -13.15 9.85
CA TYR A 242 5.87 -14.48 9.28
C TYR A 242 6.97 -14.48 8.19
N PHE A 243 7.08 -13.40 7.44
CA PHE A 243 8.04 -13.25 6.34
C PHE A 243 9.34 -12.54 6.75
N GLU A 244 9.48 -12.13 8.01
CA GLU A 244 10.63 -11.37 8.46
C GLU A 244 11.98 -12.08 8.19
N PRO A 245 12.13 -13.40 8.43
CA PRO A 245 13.38 -14.10 8.10
C PRO A 245 13.70 -14.05 6.60
N TRP A 246 12.68 -14.27 5.76
CA TRP A 246 12.82 -14.18 4.30
C TRP A 246 13.18 -12.75 3.86
N ILE A 247 12.52 -11.73 4.40
CA ILE A 247 12.81 -10.33 4.09
C ILE A 247 14.28 -10.02 4.39
N ARG A 248 14.78 -10.39 5.60
CA ARG A 248 16.17 -10.14 5.99
C ARG A 248 17.17 -10.89 5.11
N GLU A 249 16.86 -12.11 4.73
CA GLU A 249 17.68 -12.89 3.80
C GLU A 249 17.79 -12.18 2.43
N GLN A 250 16.68 -11.72 1.87
CA GLN A 250 16.69 -11.03 0.58
C GLN A 250 17.41 -9.67 0.66
N LEU A 251 17.22 -8.91 1.74
CA LEU A 251 17.96 -7.65 1.96
C LEU A 251 19.48 -7.89 2.01
N ARG A 252 19.91 -8.96 2.67
CA ARG A 252 21.34 -9.36 2.69
C ARG A 252 21.84 -9.72 1.30
N LYS A 253 21.08 -10.49 0.52
CA LYS A 253 21.41 -10.82 -0.88
C LYS A 253 21.53 -9.57 -1.74
N PHE A 254 20.64 -8.60 -1.58
CA PHE A 254 20.72 -7.32 -2.30
C PHE A 254 22.02 -6.56 -1.95
N ALA A 255 22.40 -6.51 -0.68
CA ALA A 255 23.62 -5.85 -0.25
C ALA A 255 24.90 -6.52 -0.76
N LEU A 256 24.94 -7.85 -0.81
CA LEU A 256 26.08 -8.61 -1.30
C LEU A 256 26.35 -8.40 -2.79
N GLN A 257 25.30 -8.28 -3.60
CA GLN A 257 25.42 -8.08 -5.06
C GLN A 257 25.89 -6.65 -5.43
N GLU A 258 25.92 -5.72 -4.49
CA GLU A 258 26.47 -4.36 -4.70
C GLU A 258 28.00 -4.28 -4.43
N LEU A 259 28.60 -5.35 -3.90
CA LEU A 259 30.03 -5.35 -3.65
C LEU A 259 30.80 -5.48 -4.98
N PRO A 260 31.84 -4.67 -5.21
CA PRO A 260 32.70 -4.82 -6.38
C PRO A 260 33.30 -6.22 -6.40
N GLY A 261 33.10 -6.97 -7.49
CA GLY A 261 33.62 -8.32 -7.64
C GLY A 261 32.65 -9.47 -7.38
N SER A 262 31.36 -9.20 -7.12
CA SER A 262 30.35 -10.25 -7.11
C SER A 262 30.12 -10.77 -8.53
N PRO A 263 30.13 -12.10 -8.77
CA PRO A 263 29.83 -12.66 -10.09
C PRO A 263 28.40 -12.27 -10.47
N SER A 264 28.23 -11.75 -11.70
CA SER A 264 26.93 -11.57 -12.32
C SER A 264 26.29 -12.95 -12.46
N SER A 265 25.14 -13.16 -11.84
CA SER A 265 24.31 -14.32 -12.15
C SER A 265 23.66 -14.06 -13.51
N ASP A 266 24.27 -14.61 -14.57
CA ASP A 266 23.63 -14.80 -15.87
C ASP A 266 22.48 -15.79 -15.78
#